data_d3f4f9ca0920ee7d4af9ca1a4ea469b8
#
_entry.id   d3f4f9ca0920ee7d4af9ca1a4ea469b8
#
_cell.length_a   1.000
_cell.length_b   1.000
_cell.length_c   1.000
_cell.angle_alpha   90.00
_cell.angle_beta   90.00
_cell.angle_gamma   90.00
#
_symmetry.space_group_name_H-M   'P 1'
#
loop_
_entity.id
_entity.type
_entity.pdbx_description
1 polymer ?
#
loop_
_entity_poly.entity_id
_entity_poly.type
_entity_poly.pdbx_seq_one_letter_code
_entity_poly.pdbx_strand_id
1 'polypeptide(L)'
;ADTVWPKLKSGFYDIVVANYHDQGHIPTKLLGFQYDKEGRCIDVEGVNITIGIPMIRVSVDHGTAYGKAGKGIATPTSLLGAVDIATTLANNRKTNQ
;
A
#
# COMPACT_ATOMS: atom_id res chain seq x y z
N ALA A 1 -21.57 -2.10 -1.68
CA ALA A 1 -20.18 -1.68 -1.89
C ALA A 1 -19.72 -0.65 -0.86
N ASP A 2 -20.60 0.26 -0.44
CA ASP A 2 -20.22 1.32 0.51
C ASP A 2 -20.16 0.84 1.97
N THR A 3 -20.80 -0.28 2.30
CA THR A 3 -20.81 -0.80 3.67
C THR A 3 -19.67 -1.78 3.96
N VAL A 4 -18.96 -2.25 2.94
CA VAL A 4 -17.89 -3.24 3.10
C VAL A 4 -16.68 -2.69 3.83
N TRP A 5 -16.34 -1.43 3.62
CA TRP A 5 -15.11 -0.84 4.14
C TRP A 5 -15.08 -0.69 5.66
N PRO A 6 -16.16 -0.20 6.31
CA PRO A 6 -16.19 -0.20 7.78
C PRO A 6 -16.12 -1.60 8.37
N LYS A 7 -16.73 -2.59 7.72
CA LYS A 7 -16.69 -3.98 8.17
C LYS A 7 -15.31 -4.60 8.00
N LEU A 8 -14.62 -4.27 6.91
CA LEU A 8 -13.23 -4.71 6.72
C LEU A 8 -12.33 -4.12 7.82
N LYS A 9 -12.46 -2.82 8.09
CA LYS A 9 -11.68 -2.16 9.13
C LYS A 9 -11.89 -2.75 10.50
N SER A 10 -13.12 -3.19 10.80
CA SER A 10 -13.45 -3.81 12.10
C SER A 10 -13.01 -5.26 12.23
N GLY A 11 -12.52 -5.87 11.17
CA GLY A 11 -12.12 -7.28 11.17
C GLY A 11 -13.23 -8.27 10.83
N PHE A 12 -14.41 -7.77 10.41
CA PHE A 12 -15.49 -8.65 9.98
C PHE A 12 -15.13 -9.43 8.72
N TYR A 13 -14.40 -8.79 7.80
CA TYR A 13 -13.83 -9.45 6.61
C TYR A 13 -12.31 -9.44 6.69
N ASP A 14 -11.67 -10.45 6.14
CA ASP A 14 -10.22 -10.56 6.08
C ASP A 14 -9.64 -9.83 4.87
N ILE A 15 -10.39 -9.77 3.77
CA ILE A 15 -9.92 -9.20 2.51
C ILE A 15 -11.12 -8.73 1.67
N VAL A 16 -10.90 -7.73 0.87
CA VAL A 16 -11.90 -7.22 -0.08
C VAL A 16 -11.34 -7.25 -1.48
N VAL A 17 -12.13 -7.74 -2.44
CA VAL A 17 -11.79 -7.70 -3.86
C VAL A 17 -12.54 -6.54 -4.50
N ALA A 18 -11.81 -5.65 -5.15
CA ALA A 18 -12.35 -4.53 -5.90
C ALA A 18 -12.00 -4.71 -7.38
N ASN A 19 -12.99 -4.53 -8.27
CA ASN A 19 -12.81 -4.70 -9.71
C ASN A 19 -12.38 -3.41 -10.41
N TYR A 20 -12.41 -2.30 -9.73
CA TYR A 20 -12.04 -0.99 -10.25
C TYR A 20 -10.98 -0.37 -9.34
N HIS A 21 -9.94 0.18 -9.94
CA HIS A 21 -8.78 0.72 -9.23
C HIS A 21 -9.16 1.64 -8.05
N ASP A 22 -10.00 2.64 -8.30
CA ASP A 22 -10.33 3.64 -7.28
C ASP A 22 -11.16 3.06 -6.15
N GLN A 23 -11.97 2.03 -6.40
CA GLN A 23 -12.75 1.37 -5.36
C GLN A 23 -11.86 0.82 -4.24
N GLY A 24 -10.68 0.33 -4.58
CA GLY A 24 -9.73 -0.17 -3.60
C GLY A 24 -8.77 0.91 -3.09
N HIS A 25 -8.35 1.83 -3.95
CA HIS A 25 -7.35 2.82 -3.61
C HIS A 25 -7.86 3.96 -2.76
N ILE A 26 -9.13 4.38 -2.91
CA ILE A 26 -9.70 5.42 -2.06
C ILE A 26 -9.61 5.05 -0.58
N PRO A 27 -10.15 3.90 -0.13
CA PRO A 27 -10.04 3.52 1.27
C PRO A 27 -8.59 3.21 1.70
N THR A 28 -7.77 2.63 0.83
CA THR A 28 -6.37 2.35 1.12
C THR A 28 -5.60 3.65 1.40
N LYS A 29 -5.81 4.66 0.57
CA LYS A 29 -5.15 5.95 0.76
C LYS A 29 -5.70 6.72 1.96
N LEU A 30 -6.98 6.58 2.24
CA LEU A 30 -7.57 7.21 3.42
C LEU A 30 -6.95 6.67 4.71
N LEU A 31 -6.66 5.38 4.77
CA LEU A 31 -6.10 4.73 5.95
C LEU A 31 -4.58 4.80 6.00
N GLY A 32 -3.90 4.68 4.85
CA GLY A 32 -2.46 4.55 4.78
C GLY A 32 -1.69 5.86 4.57
N PHE A 33 -2.34 6.87 3.99
CA PHE A 33 -1.70 8.15 3.74
C PHE A 33 -2.07 9.14 4.86
N GLN A 34 -1.06 9.80 5.42
CA GLN A 34 -1.25 10.80 6.45
C GLN A 34 -0.76 12.15 5.95
N TYR A 35 -1.64 13.15 6.01
CA TYR A 35 -1.34 14.51 5.58
C TYR A 35 -1.52 15.47 6.75
N ASP A 36 -0.72 16.56 6.78
CA ASP A 36 -0.92 17.64 7.73
C ASP A 36 -2.01 18.60 7.22
N LYS A 37 -2.32 19.64 8.01
CA LYS A 37 -3.36 20.62 7.67
C LYS A 37 -3.03 21.46 6.45
N GLU A 38 -1.76 21.54 6.06
CA GLU A 38 -1.30 22.29 4.89
C GLU A 38 -1.25 21.41 3.63
N GLY A 39 -1.72 20.14 3.72
CA GLY A 39 -1.76 19.24 2.58
C GLY A 39 -0.44 18.55 2.29
N ARG A 40 0.52 18.57 3.20
CA ARG A 40 1.80 17.87 3.05
C ARG A 40 1.68 16.43 3.52
N CYS A 41 2.19 15.51 2.73
CA CYS A 41 2.20 14.09 3.11
C CYS A 41 3.20 13.86 4.24
N ILE A 42 2.71 13.38 5.38
CA ILE A 42 3.53 13.04 6.53
C ILE A 42 4.06 11.62 6.41
N ASP A 43 3.21 10.66 6.04
CA ASP A 43 3.58 9.26 5.97
C ASP A 43 2.72 8.48 4.98
N VAL A 44 3.25 7.35 4.50
CA VAL A 44 2.57 6.43 3.59
C VAL A 44 2.89 5.00 3.99
N GLU A 45 1.87 4.17 4.25
CA GLU A 45 2.06 2.80 4.72
C GLU A 45 1.64 1.71 3.74
N GLY A 46 1.08 2.03 2.60
CA GLY A 46 0.61 1.04 1.64
C GLY A 46 1.74 0.35 0.88
N VAL A 47 1.49 -0.90 0.48
CA VAL A 47 2.39 -1.66 -0.41
C VAL A 47 1.56 -2.25 -1.55
N ASN A 48 2.08 -2.13 -2.77
CA ASN A 48 1.46 -2.72 -3.96
C ASN A 48 2.18 -4.03 -4.30
N ILE A 49 1.39 -5.09 -4.50
CA ILE A 49 1.91 -6.41 -4.87
C ILE A 49 1.27 -6.81 -6.20
N THR A 50 2.10 -7.16 -7.18
CA THR A 50 1.63 -7.74 -8.44
C THR A 50 1.60 -9.26 -8.30
N ILE A 51 0.43 -9.87 -8.53
CA ILE A 51 0.27 -11.32 -8.45
C ILE A 51 -0.02 -11.91 -9.84
N GLY A 52 0.23 -13.21 -9.98
CA GLY A 52 0.01 -13.91 -11.25
C GLY A 52 1.18 -13.90 -12.20
N ILE A 53 2.36 -13.49 -11.75
CA ILE A 53 3.60 -13.52 -12.54
C ILE A 53 4.65 -14.35 -11.80
N PRO A 54 5.65 -14.91 -12.52
CA PRO A 54 6.64 -15.79 -11.88
C PRO A 54 7.54 -15.10 -10.86
N MET A 55 7.82 -13.82 -11.07
CA MET A 55 8.68 -13.05 -10.18
C MET A 55 7.88 -12.40 -9.06
N ILE A 56 8.50 -12.17 -7.92
CA ILE A 56 7.92 -11.40 -6.83
C ILE A 56 8.12 -9.91 -7.15
N ARG A 57 7.02 -9.19 -7.34
CA ARG A 57 7.05 -7.77 -7.62
C ARG A 57 6.24 -7.02 -6.58
N VAL A 58 6.90 -6.15 -5.86
CA VAL A 58 6.28 -5.21 -4.91
C VAL A 58 6.69 -3.79 -5.29
N SER A 59 5.85 -2.84 -4.95
CA SER A 59 6.18 -1.44 -5.16
C SER A 59 5.61 -0.59 -4.04
N VAL A 60 6.17 0.61 -3.90
CA VAL A 60 5.70 1.58 -2.92
C VAL A 60 4.36 2.14 -3.36
N ASP A 61 3.57 2.59 -2.41
CA ASP A 61 2.33 3.32 -2.64
C ASP A 61 2.64 4.82 -2.55
N HIS A 62 2.51 5.52 -3.67
CA HIS A 62 2.83 6.94 -3.73
C HIS A 62 2.15 7.63 -4.91
N GLY A 63 2.04 8.94 -4.85
CA GLY A 63 1.69 9.77 -6.00
C GLY A 63 2.94 10.23 -6.76
N THR A 64 2.80 11.29 -7.54
CA THR A 64 3.90 11.84 -8.35
C THR A 64 4.96 12.57 -7.52
N ALA A 65 4.61 13.02 -6.32
CA ALA A 65 5.49 13.68 -5.37
C ALA A 65 6.18 14.95 -5.92
N TYR A 66 5.56 15.65 -6.84
CA TYR A 66 6.13 16.88 -7.41
C TYR A 66 6.52 17.90 -6.34
N GLY A 67 5.70 18.05 -5.30
CA GLY A 67 5.97 18.99 -4.22
C GLY A 67 7.16 18.61 -3.32
N LYS A 68 7.67 17.39 -3.44
CA LYS A 68 8.79 16.86 -2.63
C LYS A 68 10.07 16.73 -3.41
N ALA A 69 10.03 16.90 -4.74
CA ALA A 69 11.19 16.69 -5.60
C ALA A 69 12.34 17.63 -5.20
N GLY A 70 13.51 17.07 -4.98
CA GLY A 70 14.70 17.82 -4.62
C GLY A 70 14.77 18.37 -3.20
N LYS A 71 13.78 18.08 -2.34
CA LYS A 71 13.72 18.61 -0.97
C LYS A 71 14.25 17.65 0.09
N GLY A 72 14.46 16.38 -0.26
CA GLY A 72 14.94 15.37 0.69
C GLY A 72 13.96 15.06 1.83
N ILE A 73 12.66 15.25 1.62
CA ILE A 73 11.62 15.10 2.65
C ILE A 73 10.68 13.92 2.42
N ALA A 74 10.97 13.07 1.43
CA ALA A 74 10.16 11.89 1.17
C ALA A 74 10.28 10.87 2.31
N THR A 75 9.18 10.20 2.65
CA THR A 75 9.18 9.18 3.72
C THR A 75 9.55 7.81 3.15
N PRO A 76 10.36 6.99 3.86
CA PRO A 76 10.74 5.67 3.40
C PRO A 76 9.79 4.56 3.86
N THR A 77 8.73 4.84 4.61
CA THR A 77 7.89 3.83 5.29
C THR A 77 7.32 2.81 4.32
N SER A 78 6.76 3.26 3.18
CA SER A 78 6.18 2.35 2.18
C SER A 78 7.26 1.47 1.52
N LEU A 79 8.42 2.02 1.23
CA LEU A 79 9.54 1.26 0.66
C LEU A 79 10.06 0.21 1.65
N LEU A 80 10.22 0.57 2.91
CA LEU A 80 10.62 -0.39 3.95
C LEU A 80 9.59 -1.50 4.10
N GLY A 81 8.29 -1.19 4.10
CA GLY A 81 7.22 -2.17 4.11
C GLY A 81 7.25 -3.08 2.89
N ALA A 82 7.54 -2.53 1.70
CA ALA A 82 7.66 -3.30 0.47
C ALA A 82 8.82 -4.30 0.55
N VAL A 83 9.97 -3.89 1.09
CA VAL A 83 11.12 -4.78 1.29
C VAL A 83 10.79 -5.91 2.24
N ASP A 84 10.11 -5.62 3.36
CA ASP A 84 9.71 -6.65 4.32
C ASP A 84 8.76 -7.67 3.70
N ILE A 85 7.76 -7.21 2.96
CA ILE A 85 6.80 -8.09 2.28
C ILE A 85 7.50 -8.92 1.20
N ALA A 86 8.37 -8.32 0.41
CA ALA A 86 9.13 -9.05 -0.61
C ALA A 86 9.97 -10.16 0.01
N THR A 87 10.60 -9.90 1.16
CA THR A 87 11.38 -10.88 1.90
C THR A 87 10.49 -12.03 2.40
N THR A 88 9.33 -11.73 2.95
CA THR A 88 8.37 -12.72 3.42
C THR A 88 7.88 -13.59 2.27
N LEU A 89 7.50 -13.00 1.14
CA LEU A 89 7.05 -13.74 -0.04
C LEU A 89 8.15 -14.62 -0.62
N ALA A 90 9.39 -14.14 -0.67
CA ALA A 90 10.52 -14.92 -1.14
C ALA A 90 10.78 -16.12 -0.24
N ASN A 91 10.73 -15.94 1.07
CA ASN A 91 10.89 -17.03 2.04
C ASN A 91 9.77 -18.07 1.93
N ASN A 92 8.52 -17.62 1.80
CA ASN A 92 7.38 -18.52 1.63
C ASN A 92 7.48 -19.32 0.34
N ARG A 93 7.88 -18.69 -0.77
CA ARG A 93 8.08 -19.35 -2.05
C ARG A 93 9.17 -20.41 -1.95
N LYS A 94 10.27 -20.11 -1.29
CA LYS A 94 11.38 -21.06 -1.08
C LYS A 94 10.94 -22.26 -0.25
N THR A 95 10.11 -22.04 0.78
CA THR A 95 9.60 -23.10 1.66
C THR A 95 8.62 -24.01 0.92
N ASN A 96 7.84 -23.47 -0.03
CA ASN A 96 6.79 -24.19 -0.75
C ASN A 96 7.23 -24.77 -2.10
N GLN A 97 8.50 -24.72 -2.41
CA GLN A 97 9.05 -25.33 -3.63
C GLN A 97 9.37 -26.81 -3.46
#